data_1c45c211c2d0cbe7bd173bd21ed33100
#
_entry.id   1c45c211c2d0cbe7bd173bd21ed33100
#
_cell.length_a   1.000
_cell.length_b   1.000
_cell.length_c   1.000
_cell.angle_alpha   90.00
_cell.angle_beta   90.00
_cell.angle_gamma   90.00
#
_symmetry.space_group_name_H-M   'P 1'
#
loop_
_entity.id
_entity.type
_entity.pdbx_description
1 polymer ?
#
loop_
_entity_poly.entity_id
_entity_poly.type
_entity_poly.pdbx_seq_one_letter_code
_entity_poly.pdbx_strand_id
1 'polypeptide(L)'
;MRQTARELADAVGATLEGDGTMEITGVAAPERAASRDLIYVDSGKHAERAAASAALCVIAAQGLRFPDKTVLRTAHPKLAFAKAAALLLDRAPISSGIHPTAVVAPLARIATSASIGPYAVIGEDAHIGAGTQIGTHCVIGAGSWIGDHCRIHPRVTLYHHVRVGHRVEIHSGAVVGADGFGYAFGEGKHWKFPQAGIVEIGDDVEIGANTTIDRGSLDDTRIAEGVKLDNLIHIGHNCQIGAHTVIAAQVGFSGSCTVGRNVVIGGQAGFGEHCELEDGAVIGGQSGVLGGKVIRGGQTVWGTPARSLEKFKEQYAFYGRLPELAARMKNLEAKLGSK
;
A
#
# COMPACT_ATOMS: atom_id res chain seq x y z
N MET A 1 12.84 14.75 -14.83
CA MET A 1 12.69 15.66 -16.01
C MET A 1 12.71 17.10 -15.52
N ARG A 2 12.96 18.08 -16.43
CA ARG A 2 12.80 19.50 -16.06
C ARG A 2 11.40 19.91 -16.45
N GLN A 3 10.70 20.62 -15.57
CA GLN A 3 9.38 21.20 -15.82
C GLN A 3 9.39 22.65 -15.38
N THR A 4 8.65 23.51 -16.07
CA THR A 4 8.42 24.87 -15.58
C THR A 4 7.36 24.91 -14.50
N ALA A 5 7.37 25.93 -13.65
CA ALA A 5 6.34 26.13 -12.63
C ALA A 5 4.92 26.23 -13.27
N ARG A 6 4.82 26.77 -14.47
CA ARG A 6 3.57 26.83 -15.25
C ARG A 6 3.08 25.43 -15.63
N GLU A 7 3.95 24.62 -16.25
CA GLU A 7 3.60 23.25 -16.63
C GLU A 7 3.17 22.39 -15.45
N LEU A 8 3.85 22.54 -14.31
CA LEU A 8 3.46 21.85 -13.08
C LEU A 8 2.11 22.34 -12.55
N ALA A 9 1.88 23.67 -12.55
CA ALA A 9 0.61 24.23 -12.10
C ALA A 9 -0.57 23.69 -12.93
N ASP A 10 -0.42 23.70 -14.25
CA ASP A 10 -1.42 23.20 -15.20
C ASP A 10 -1.67 21.69 -14.99
N ALA A 11 -0.62 20.90 -14.86
CA ALA A 11 -0.70 19.45 -14.66
C ALA A 11 -1.39 19.03 -13.36
N VAL A 12 -1.27 19.85 -12.29
CA VAL A 12 -1.89 19.55 -10.98
C VAL A 12 -3.18 20.32 -10.72
N GLY A 13 -3.61 21.17 -11.65
CA GLY A 13 -4.82 22.02 -11.51
C GLY A 13 -4.66 23.08 -10.43
N ALA A 14 -3.46 23.67 -10.29
CA ALA A 14 -3.19 24.74 -9.34
C ALA A 14 -3.18 26.12 -10.00
N THR A 15 -3.54 27.16 -9.24
CA THR A 15 -3.38 28.54 -9.67
C THR A 15 -1.94 29.01 -9.43
N LEU A 16 -1.29 29.52 -10.48
CA LEU A 16 0.08 30.01 -10.40
C LEU A 16 0.13 31.48 -9.97
N GLU A 17 0.94 31.80 -8.98
CA GLU A 17 1.33 33.16 -8.54
C GLU A 17 2.86 33.28 -8.63
N GLY A 18 3.39 34.25 -9.38
CA GLY A 18 4.84 34.48 -9.54
C GLY A 18 5.39 34.04 -10.90
N ASP A 19 6.65 33.66 -10.92
CA ASP A 19 7.37 33.34 -12.17
C ASP A 19 7.02 31.93 -12.70
N GLY A 20 6.18 31.92 -13.74
CA GLY A 20 5.79 30.66 -14.41
C GLY A 20 6.87 30.05 -15.28
N THR A 21 7.94 30.78 -15.60
CA THR A 21 9.04 30.29 -16.46
C THR A 21 10.14 29.60 -15.65
N MET A 22 10.08 29.68 -14.33
CA MET A 22 11.04 29.04 -13.44
C MET A 22 11.13 27.54 -13.68
N GLU A 23 12.34 27.04 -13.94
CA GLU A 23 12.60 25.60 -14.06
C GLU A 23 12.67 24.92 -12.69
N ILE A 24 11.87 23.88 -12.51
CA ILE A 24 11.88 22.98 -11.37
C ILE A 24 12.52 21.66 -11.77
N THR A 25 13.47 21.19 -10.97
CA THR A 25 14.30 20.02 -11.31
C THR A 25 14.18 18.87 -10.29
N GLY A 26 13.56 19.12 -9.15
CA GLY A 26 13.43 18.13 -8.09
C GLY A 26 12.36 18.48 -7.08
N VAL A 27 12.28 17.65 -6.05
CA VAL A 27 11.40 17.82 -4.89
C VAL A 27 12.21 17.59 -3.61
N ALA A 28 11.93 18.35 -2.57
CA ALA A 28 12.64 18.18 -1.29
C ALA A 28 11.77 18.59 -0.08
N ALA A 29 12.22 18.18 1.10
CA ALA A 29 11.72 18.77 2.34
C ALA A 29 12.20 20.22 2.47
N PRO A 30 11.42 21.13 3.08
CA PRO A 30 11.76 22.56 3.15
C PRO A 30 13.18 22.86 3.65
N GLU A 31 13.70 22.07 4.60
CA GLU A 31 15.01 22.27 5.23
C GLU A 31 16.20 21.86 4.36
N ARG A 32 15.95 21.03 3.35
CA ARG A 32 17.01 20.45 2.47
C ARG A 32 16.88 20.90 1.04
N ALA A 33 15.87 21.71 0.74
CA ALA A 33 15.56 22.11 -0.62
C ALA A 33 16.60 23.07 -1.18
N ALA A 34 16.99 22.87 -2.43
CA ALA A 34 17.71 23.82 -3.25
C ALA A 34 16.74 24.79 -3.95
N SER A 35 17.25 25.83 -4.59
CA SER A 35 16.42 26.87 -5.23
C SER A 35 15.47 26.37 -6.31
N ARG A 36 15.81 25.26 -6.99
CA ARG A 36 15.02 24.65 -8.06
C ARG A 36 14.19 23.45 -7.60
N ASP A 37 14.12 23.19 -6.30
CA ASP A 37 13.25 22.14 -5.76
C ASP A 37 11.85 22.67 -5.50
N LEU A 38 10.87 21.80 -5.70
CA LEU A 38 9.49 22.01 -5.31
C LEU A 38 9.30 21.54 -3.87
N ILE A 39 8.67 22.36 -3.05
CA ILE A 39 8.23 22.00 -1.69
C ILE A 39 6.71 22.15 -1.59
N TYR A 40 6.08 21.65 -0.52
CA TYR A 40 4.66 21.90 -0.26
C TYR A 40 4.37 22.29 1.18
N VAL A 41 3.25 22.98 1.38
CA VAL A 41 2.72 23.36 2.69
C VAL A 41 1.21 23.25 2.69
N ASP A 42 0.69 22.42 3.55
CA ASP A 42 -0.75 22.19 3.70
C ASP A 42 -1.41 23.03 4.80
N SER A 43 -0.65 23.53 5.76
CA SER A 43 -1.17 24.29 6.91
C SER A 43 -0.22 25.39 7.37
N GLY A 44 -0.77 26.41 8.04
CA GLY A 44 -0.01 27.52 8.62
C GLY A 44 1.07 27.10 9.61
N LYS A 45 0.91 25.94 10.25
CA LYS A 45 1.90 25.37 11.20
C LYS A 45 3.30 25.18 10.59
N HIS A 46 3.39 24.98 9.28
CA HIS A 46 4.64 24.73 8.56
C HIS A 46 5.04 25.89 7.63
N ALA A 47 4.27 27.01 7.65
CA ALA A 47 4.50 28.14 6.75
C ALA A 47 5.86 28.81 6.97
N GLU A 48 6.28 29.01 8.21
CA GLU A 48 7.59 29.64 8.55
C GLU A 48 8.77 28.81 8.01
N ARG A 49 8.71 27.48 8.13
CA ARG A 49 9.74 26.58 7.61
C ARG A 49 9.85 26.66 6.09
N ALA A 50 8.71 26.74 5.41
CA ALA A 50 8.68 26.90 3.95
C ALA A 50 9.14 28.28 3.50
N ALA A 51 8.82 29.35 4.25
CA ALA A 51 9.29 30.70 3.97
C ALA A 51 10.83 30.79 4.09
N ALA A 52 11.40 30.16 5.12
CA ALA A 52 12.86 30.11 5.34
C ALA A 52 13.61 29.15 4.40
N SER A 53 12.91 28.32 3.63
CA SER A 53 13.52 27.37 2.68
C SER A 53 14.21 28.09 1.54
N ALA A 54 15.33 27.51 1.05
CA ALA A 54 15.99 27.96 -0.17
C ALA A 54 15.16 27.70 -1.46
N ALA A 55 14.14 26.82 -1.41
CA ALA A 55 13.26 26.56 -2.54
C ALA A 55 12.53 27.85 -2.96
N LEU A 56 12.55 28.14 -4.27
CA LEU A 56 11.86 29.31 -4.83
C LEU A 56 10.45 28.98 -5.34
N CYS A 57 10.04 27.71 -5.33
CA CYS A 57 8.70 27.28 -5.72
C CYS A 57 8.04 26.44 -4.60
N VAL A 58 6.78 26.77 -4.28
CA VAL A 58 6.01 26.09 -3.23
C VAL A 58 4.59 25.80 -3.69
N ILE A 59 4.10 24.58 -3.46
CA ILE A 59 2.67 24.26 -3.52
C ILE A 59 2.06 24.59 -2.15
N ALA A 60 1.03 25.45 -2.12
CA ALA A 60 0.48 25.91 -0.86
C ALA A 60 -1.06 25.95 -0.86
N ALA A 61 -1.63 25.80 0.34
CA ALA A 61 -3.04 26.04 0.57
C ALA A 61 -3.39 27.53 0.37
N GLN A 62 -4.68 27.81 0.17
CA GLN A 62 -5.21 29.19 0.08
C GLN A 62 -4.89 29.99 1.35
N GLY A 63 -4.58 31.27 1.19
CA GLY A 63 -4.35 32.20 2.31
C GLY A 63 -2.94 32.21 2.90
N LEU A 64 -2.08 31.26 2.61
CA LEU A 64 -0.66 31.30 3.04
C LEU A 64 0.14 32.22 2.13
N ARG A 65 1.00 33.12 2.70
CA ARG A 65 1.76 34.12 1.93
C ARG A 65 3.23 33.77 1.87
N PHE A 66 3.79 33.84 0.65
CA PHE A 66 5.23 33.61 0.37
C PHE A 66 5.68 34.66 -0.65
N PRO A 67 5.98 35.92 -0.19
CA PRO A 67 6.21 37.06 -1.09
C PRO A 67 7.39 36.87 -2.05
N ASP A 68 8.41 36.11 -1.62
CA ASP A 68 9.66 35.91 -2.38
C ASP A 68 9.68 34.57 -3.15
N LYS A 69 8.53 33.92 -3.32
CA LYS A 69 8.45 32.60 -3.97
C LYS A 69 7.36 32.54 -5.04
N THR A 70 7.59 31.70 -6.01
CA THR A 70 6.55 31.27 -6.93
C THR A 70 5.65 30.27 -6.21
N VAL A 71 4.34 30.50 -6.26
CA VAL A 71 3.38 29.72 -5.48
C VAL A 71 2.36 29.05 -6.40
N LEU A 72 2.18 27.74 -6.24
CA LEU A 72 1.12 26.97 -6.86
C LEU A 72 -0.01 26.78 -5.83
N ARG A 73 -1.12 27.47 -6.01
CA ARG A 73 -2.27 27.49 -5.09
C ARG A 73 -3.25 26.36 -5.38
N THR A 74 -3.59 25.59 -4.37
CA THR A 74 -4.59 24.53 -4.47
C THR A 74 -5.28 24.25 -3.13
N ALA A 75 -6.48 23.67 -3.17
CA ALA A 75 -7.18 23.20 -1.97
C ALA A 75 -6.52 21.95 -1.36
N HIS A 76 -5.72 21.20 -2.15
CA HIS A 76 -5.12 19.92 -1.75
C HIS A 76 -3.61 19.90 -2.02
N PRO A 77 -2.78 20.67 -1.26
CA PRO A 77 -1.35 20.81 -1.53
C PRO A 77 -0.58 19.48 -1.55
N LYS A 78 -0.87 18.58 -0.60
CA LYS A 78 -0.23 17.27 -0.54
C LYS A 78 -0.51 16.41 -1.77
N LEU A 79 -1.75 16.41 -2.25
CA LEU A 79 -2.13 15.68 -3.48
C LEU A 79 -1.46 16.27 -4.71
N ALA A 80 -1.49 17.61 -4.83
CA ALA A 80 -0.84 18.31 -5.93
C ALA A 80 0.67 18.07 -5.94
N PHE A 81 1.31 18.08 -4.77
CA PHE A 81 2.73 17.76 -4.64
C PHE A 81 3.05 16.33 -5.07
N ALA A 82 2.24 15.35 -4.65
CA ALA A 82 2.44 13.96 -5.07
C ALA A 82 2.37 13.81 -6.60
N LYS A 83 1.40 14.46 -7.26
CA LYS A 83 1.28 14.47 -8.71
C LYS A 83 2.46 15.17 -9.40
N ALA A 84 2.87 16.35 -8.92
CA ALA A 84 4.01 17.09 -9.44
C ALA A 84 5.33 16.32 -9.25
N ALA A 85 5.51 15.70 -8.09
CA ALA A 85 6.67 14.86 -7.80
C ALA A 85 6.79 13.67 -8.75
N ALA A 86 5.69 13.03 -9.10
CA ALA A 86 5.67 11.93 -10.06
C ALA A 86 6.15 12.37 -11.47
N LEU A 87 5.93 13.64 -11.84
CA LEU A 87 6.42 14.20 -13.11
C LEU A 87 7.90 14.60 -13.05
N LEU A 88 8.39 15.02 -11.88
CA LEU A 88 9.76 15.51 -11.68
C LEU A 88 10.74 14.37 -11.37
N LEU A 89 10.30 13.37 -10.62
CA LEU A 89 11.11 12.21 -10.25
C LEU A 89 11.15 11.25 -11.44
N ASP A 90 12.08 11.54 -12.36
CA ASP A 90 12.33 10.71 -13.53
C ASP A 90 12.83 9.33 -13.05
N ARG A 91 12.04 8.32 -13.33
CA ARG A 91 12.49 6.94 -13.20
C ARG A 91 13.33 6.67 -14.44
N ALA A 92 14.66 6.58 -14.27
CA ALA A 92 15.57 6.31 -15.37
C ALA A 92 15.01 5.21 -16.29
N PRO A 93 14.90 5.45 -17.59
CA PRO A 93 14.41 4.44 -18.53
C PRO A 93 15.35 3.25 -18.46
N ILE A 94 14.82 2.10 -18.04
CA ILE A 94 15.57 0.85 -18.15
C ILE A 94 15.55 0.47 -19.62
N SER A 95 16.72 0.16 -20.19
CA SER A 95 16.82 -0.28 -21.59
C SER A 95 15.94 -1.51 -21.80
N SER A 96 15.09 -1.49 -22.83
CA SER A 96 14.30 -2.67 -23.22
C SER A 96 15.22 -3.80 -23.67
N GLY A 97 14.74 -5.03 -23.53
CA GLY A 97 15.44 -6.23 -23.97
C GLY A 97 15.62 -7.26 -22.85
N ILE A 98 16.14 -8.40 -23.24
CA ILE A 98 16.36 -9.55 -22.33
C ILE A 98 17.85 -9.61 -22.01
N HIS A 99 18.18 -9.55 -20.72
CA HIS A 99 19.58 -9.68 -20.29
C HIS A 99 20.12 -11.07 -20.65
N PRO A 100 21.37 -11.20 -21.13
CA PRO A 100 21.92 -12.50 -21.58
C PRO A 100 21.94 -13.60 -20.53
N THR A 101 21.93 -13.25 -19.23
CA THR A 101 21.87 -14.23 -18.14
C THR A 101 20.47 -14.57 -17.68
N ALA A 102 19.44 -13.99 -18.27
CA ALA A 102 18.05 -14.37 -17.99
C ALA A 102 17.73 -15.73 -18.65
N VAL A 103 16.94 -16.55 -17.96
CA VAL A 103 16.44 -17.82 -18.48
C VAL A 103 14.99 -17.62 -18.89
N VAL A 104 14.72 -17.74 -20.18
CA VAL A 104 13.38 -17.54 -20.75
C VAL A 104 12.95 -18.81 -21.43
N ALA A 105 11.79 -19.32 -21.04
CA ALA A 105 11.20 -20.51 -21.64
C ALA A 105 10.79 -20.24 -23.12
N PRO A 106 10.88 -21.24 -24.01
CA PRO A 106 10.67 -21.05 -25.46
C PRO A 106 9.29 -20.51 -25.85
N LEU A 107 8.24 -20.83 -25.08
CA LEU A 107 6.86 -20.40 -25.35
C LEU A 107 6.48 -19.11 -24.60
N ALA A 108 7.37 -18.52 -23.83
CA ALA A 108 7.11 -17.24 -23.17
C ALA A 108 6.93 -16.11 -24.20
N ARG A 109 5.96 -15.24 -23.97
CA ARG A 109 5.63 -14.10 -24.83
C ARG A 109 6.03 -12.82 -24.14
N ILE A 110 7.08 -12.17 -24.62
CA ILE A 110 7.64 -10.96 -24.04
C ILE A 110 7.52 -9.83 -25.08
N ALA A 111 6.86 -8.73 -24.70
CA ALA A 111 6.74 -7.55 -25.56
C ALA A 111 8.14 -6.96 -25.85
N THR A 112 8.36 -6.47 -27.06
CA THR A 112 9.65 -5.94 -27.50
C THR A 112 10.13 -4.72 -26.69
N SER A 113 9.22 -3.97 -26.08
CA SER A 113 9.50 -2.85 -25.20
C SER A 113 9.66 -3.23 -23.72
N ALA A 114 9.48 -4.51 -23.36
CA ALA A 114 9.71 -4.97 -21.99
C ALA A 114 11.22 -5.10 -21.69
N SER A 115 11.56 -5.07 -20.41
CA SER A 115 12.92 -5.26 -19.90
C SER A 115 12.98 -6.45 -18.96
N ILE A 116 13.88 -7.41 -19.22
CA ILE A 116 14.09 -8.60 -18.36
C ILE A 116 15.51 -8.50 -17.79
N GLY A 117 15.60 -8.34 -16.47
CA GLY A 117 16.85 -8.16 -15.74
C GLY A 117 17.70 -9.42 -15.62
N PRO A 118 18.96 -9.27 -15.15
CA PRO A 118 19.88 -10.38 -14.94
C PRO A 118 19.32 -11.48 -14.07
N TYR A 119 19.58 -12.74 -14.44
CA TYR A 119 19.18 -13.93 -13.70
C TYR A 119 17.67 -14.07 -13.42
N ALA A 120 16.84 -13.33 -14.13
CA ALA A 120 15.39 -13.55 -14.07
C ALA A 120 15.03 -14.86 -14.78
N VAL A 121 14.04 -15.57 -14.26
CA VAL A 121 13.51 -16.81 -14.84
C VAL A 121 12.07 -16.56 -15.27
N ILE A 122 11.77 -16.78 -16.56
CA ILE A 122 10.43 -16.62 -17.14
C ILE A 122 9.94 -18.01 -17.59
N GLY A 123 8.88 -18.49 -16.98
CA GLY A 123 8.30 -19.82 -17.22
C GLY A 123 7.57 -19.97 -18.56
N GLU A 124 7.22 -21.22 -18.89
CA GLU A 124 6.47 -21.54 -20.11
C GLU A 124 5.12 -20.80 -20.18
N ASP A 125 4.73 -20.38 -21.36
CA ASP A 125 3.50 -19.64 -21.63
C ASP A 125 3.29 -18.37 -20.79
N ALA A 126 4.32 -17.89 -20.09
CA ALA A 126 4.25 -16.61 -19.39
C ALA A 126 4.14 -15.45 -20.38
N HIS A 127 3.31 -14.45 -20.05
CA HIS A 127 3.10 -13.25 -20.84
C HIS A 127 3.62 -12.01 -20.11
N ILE A 128 4.47 -11.20 -20.76
CA ILE A 128 5.00 -9.95 -20.23
C ILE A 128 4.61 -8.81 -21.17
N GLY A 129 3.81 -7.87 -20.67
CA GLY A 129 3.27 -6.74 -21.41
C GLY A 129 4.28 -5.64 -21.77
N ALA A 130 3.83 -4.71 -22.60
CA ALA A 130 4.64 -3.62 -23.12
C ALA A 130 5.14 -2.67 -22.01
N GLY A 131 6.39 -2.22 -22.08
CA GLY A 131 6.98 -1.31 -21.10
C GLY A 131 7.16 -1.88 -19.68
N THR A 132 6.84 -3.16 -19.47
CA THR A 132 6.99 -3.83 -18.19
C THR A 132 8.45 -4.18 -17.92
N GLN A 133 8.85 -4.01 -16.67
CA GLN A 133 10.22 -4.19 -16.19
C GLN A 133 10.26 -5.32 -15.17
N ILE A 134 11.02 -6.37 -15.48
CA ILE A 134 11.27 -7.51 -14.58
C ILE A 134 12.68 -7.36 -13.99
N GLY A 135 12.76 -7.20 -12.68
CA GLY A 135 14.02 -7.01 -11.97
C GLY A 135 14.92 -8.24 -11.92
N THR A 136 16.11 -8.04 -11.38
CA THR A 136 17.12 -9.09 -11.20
C THR A 136 16.61 -10.21 -10.28
N HIS A 137 16.89 -11.48 -10.62
CA HIS A 137 16.51 -12.66 -9.85
C HIS A 137 15.00 -12.82 -9.60
N CYS A 138 14.15 -12.23 -10.42
CA CYS A 138 12.72 -12.53 -10.38
C CYS A 138 12.43 -13.91 -10.95
N VAL A 139 11.40 -14.56 -10.41
CA VAL A 139 10.86 -15.81 -10.94
C VAL A 139 9.40 -15.59 -11.33
N ILE A 140 9.09 -15.73 -12.61
CA ILE A 140 7.74 -15.63 -13.16
C ILE A 140 7.31 -17.04 -13.56
N GLY A 141 6.36 -17.60 -12.82
CA GLY A 141 5.87 -18.97 -13.02
C GLY A 141 5.16 -19.18 -14.35
N ALA A 142 5.08 -20.43 -14.77
CA ALA A 142 4.42 -20.82 -16.03
C ALA A 142 2.97 -20.33 -16.11
N GLY A 143 2.53 -19.94 -17.30
CA GLY A 143 1.16 -19.46 -17.55
C GLY A 143 0.78 -18.17 -16.85
N SER A 144 1.72 -17.47 -16.20
CA SER A 144 1.44 -16.20 -15.55
C SER A 144 1.32 -15.09 -16.58
N TRP A 145 0.47 -14.11 -16.30
CA TRP A 145 0.23 -12.95 -17.15
C TRP A 145 0.55 -11.66 -16.40
N ILE A 146 1.40 -10.81 -16.98
CA ILE A 146 1.72 -9.48 -16.44
C ILE A 146 1.39 -8.45 -17.53
N GLY A 147 0.55 -7.47 -17.18
CA GLY A 147 0.12 -6.40 -18.07
C GLY A 147 1.21 -5.40 -18.40
N ASP A 148 0.80 -4.28 -19.00
CA ASP A 148 1.70 -3.25 -19.48
C ASP A 148 2.17 -2.31 -18.37
N HIS A 149 3.36 -1.73 -18.56
CA HIS A 149 3.94 -0.70 -17.70
C HIS A 149 4.08 -1.10 -16.22
N CYS A 150 4.18 -2.41 -15.94
CA CYS A 150 4.42 -2.92 -14.59
C CYS A 150 5.90 -2.81 -14.21
N ARG A 151 6.15 -2.68 -12.92
CA ARG A 151 7.48 -2.72 -12.34
C ARG A 151 7.58 -3.83 -11.30
N ILE A 152 8.29 -4.87 -11.64
CA ILE A 152 8.54 -6.02 -10.76
C ILE A 152 9.98 -5.88 -10.26
N HIS A 153 10.13 -5.52 -8.99
CA HIS A 153 11.44 -5.28 -8.36
C HIS A 153 12.24 -6.57 -8.15
N PRO A 154 13.56 -6.48 -7.86
CA PRO A 154 14.39 -7.67 -7.72
C PRO A 154 13.86 -8.68 -6.70
N ARG A 155 14.06 -9.99 -6.99
CA ARG A 155 13.70 -11.12 -6.11
C ARG A 155 12.19 -11.28 -5.84
N VAL A 156 11.33 -10.78 -6.70
CA VAL A 156 9.91 -11.10 -6.67
C VAL A 156 9.69 -12.50 -7.23
N THR A 157 8.80 -13.27 -6.59
CA THR A 157 8.38 -14.59 -7.07
C THR A 157 6.89 -14.58 -7.33
N LEU A 158 6.51 -14.78 -8.58
CA LEU A 158 5.13 -15.09 -8.98
C LEU A 158 5.05 -16.58 -9.29
N TYR A 159 4.16 -17.28 -8.60
CA TYR A 159 3.89 -18.70 -8.89
C TYR A 159 3.14 -18.84 -10.23
N HIS A 160 2.91 -20.09 -10.63
CA HIS A 160 2.21 -20.37 -11.88
C HIS A 160 0.78 -19.79 -11.91
N HIS A 161 0.36 -19.36 -13.11
CA HIS A 161 -0.97 -18.82 -13.41
C HIS A 161 -1.38 -17.56 -12.65
N VAL A 162 -0.46 -16.84 -12.01
CA VAL A 162 -0.74 -15.53 -11.41
C VAL A 162 -1.08 -14.52 -12.50
N ARG A 163 -2.12 -13.71 -12.30
CA ARG A 163 -2.54 -12.65 -13.20
C ARG A 163 -2.29 -11.29 -12.57
N VAL A 164 -1.56 -10.44 -13.25
CA VAL A 164 -1.19 -9.07 -12.82
C VAL A 164 -1.68 -8.08 -13.87
N GLY A 165 -2.49 -7.12 -13.47
CA GLY A 165 -3.00 -6.06 -14.33
C GLY A 165 -1.92 -5.11 -14.85
N HIS A 166 -2.32 -3.92 -15.25
CA HIS A 166 -1.44 -2.89 -15.81
C HIS A 166 -0.92 -1.92 -14.73
N ARG A 167 0.25 -1.32 -14.94
CA ARG A 167 0.84 -0.29 -14.04
C ARG A 167 1.00 -0.74 -12.58
N VAL A 168 1.15 -2.04 -12.39
CA VAL A 168 1.36 -2.64 -11.06
C VAL A 168 2.83 -2.51 -10.65
N GLU A 169 3.07 -2.15 -9.40
CA GLU A 169 4.41 -2.12 -8.81
C GLU A 169 4.51 -3.16 -7.69
N ILE A 170 5.46 -4.11 -7.81
CA ILE A 170 5.68 -5.17 -6.80
C ILE A 170 7.10 -5.06 -6.28
N HIS A 171 7.24 -4.77 -4.99
CA HIS A 171 8.53 -4.55 -4.35
C HIS A 171 9.26 -5.85 -4.01
N SER A 172 10.57 -5.72 -3.79
CA SER A 172 11.51 -6.83 -3.61
C SER A 172 11.10 -7.83 -2.55
N GLY A 173 11.27 -9.10 -2.86
CA GLY A 173 11.00 -10.20 -1.95
C GLY A 173 9.53 -10.57 -1.80
N ALA A 174 8.61 -9.89 -2.46
CA ALA A 174 7.20 -10.29 -2.45
C ALA A 174 7.01 -11.66 -3.13
N VAL A 175 6.12 -12.47 -2.57
CA VAL A 175 5.76 -13.80 -3.08
C VAL A 175 4.26 -13.85 -3.33
N VAL A 176 3.85 -14.14 -4.55
CA VAL A 176 2.44 -14.16 -4.96
C VAL A 176 2.08 -15.52 -5.54
N GLY A 177 1.00 -16.11 -5.05
CA GLY A 177 0.44 -17.35 -5.57
C GLY A 177 0.99 -18.63 -4.93
N ALA A 178 1.65 -18.54 -3.77
CA ALA A 178 1.97 -19.71 -2.97
C ALA A 178 0.69 -20.41 -2.49
N ASP A 179 0.77 -21.70 -2.15
CA ASP A 179 -0.36 -22.45 -1.60
C ASP A 179 -0.80 -21.86 -0.26
N GLY A 180 -2.10 -21.68 -0.09
CA GLY A 180 -2.70 -21.26 1.17
C GLY A 180 -2.61 -22.33 2.27
N PHE A 181 -2.80 -21.90 3.51
CA PHE A 181 -2.75 -22.74 4.71
C PHE A 181 -4.11 -23.44 4.92
N GLY A 182 -4.33 -24.55 4.21
CA GLY A 182 -5.56 -25.36 4.28
C GLY A 182 -5.26 -26.81 4.59
N TYR A 183 -5.83 -27.34 5.69
CA TYR A 183 -5.66 -28.74 6.13
C TYR A 183 -6.95 -29.31 6.71
N ALA A 184 -7.24 -30.57 6.38
CA ALA A 184 -8.29 -31.37 7.03
C ALA A 184 -7.62 -32.34 8.01
N PHE A 185 -8.06 -32.37 9.26
CA PHE A 185 -7.60 -33.38 10.23
C PHE A 185 -8.43 -34.66 10.11
N GLY A 186 -7.73 -35.78 9.90
CA GLY A 186 -8.36 -37.09 9.81
C GLY A 186 -7.29 -38.19 9.96
N GLU A 187 -7.68 -39.37 10.41
CA GLU A 187 -6.76 -40.53 10.56
C GLU A 187 -5.50 -40.20 11.40
N GLY A 188 -5.62 -39.31 12.38
CA GLY A 188 -4.54 -38.93 13.28
C GLY A 188 -3.50 -37.96 12.69
N LYS A 189 -3.75 -37.36 11.50
CA LYS A 189 -2.85 -36.41 10.85
C LYS A 189 -3.59 -35.31 10.08
N HIS A 190 -2.85 -34.28 9.69
CA HIS A 190 -3.34 -33.20 8.82
C HIS A 190 -3.11 -33.57 7.35
N TRP A 191 -4.18 -33.61 6.59
CA TRP A 191 -4.18 -33.77 5.15
C TRP A 191 -4.23 -32.41 4.49
N LYS A 192 -3.33 -32.14 3.53
CA LYS A 192 -3.33 -30.86 2.80
C LYS A 192 -4.59 -30.73 1.95
N PHE A 193 -5.31 -29.62 2.10
CA PHE A 193 -6.44 -29.28 1.24
C PHE A 193 -5.92 -28.71 -0.08
N PRO A 194 -6.49 -29.10 -1.24
CA PRO A 194 -6.03 -28.62 -2.54
C PRO A 194 -6.07 -27.08 -2.66
N GLN A 195 -5.06 -26.52 -3.30
CA GLN A 195 -4.96 -25.08 -3.60
C GLN A 195 -4.93 -24.94 -5.14
N ALA A 196 -6.12 -25.01 -5.78
CA ALA A 196 -6.29 -25.07 -7.23
C ALA A 196 -6.61 -23.71 -7.87
N GLY A 197 -7.00 -22.73 -7.07
CA GLY A 197 -7.26 -21.38 -7.52
C GLY A 197 -5.99 -20.59 -7.86
N ILE A 198 -6.16 -19.38 -8.30
CA ILE A 198 -5.06 -18.47 -8.68
C ILE A 198 -5.06 -17.19 -7.83
N VAL A 199 -4.13 -16.27 -8.11
CA VAL A 199 -4.16 -14.88 -7.64
C VAL A 199 -4.42 -13.97 -8.83
N GLU A 200 -5.39 -13.07 -8.69
CA GLU A 200 -5.67 -12.00 -9.63
C GLU A 200 -5.40 -10.64 -9.00
N ILE A 201 -4.57 -9.82 -9.63
CA ILE A 201 -4.18 -8.47 -9.19
C ILE A 201 -4.65 -7.48 -10.25
N GLY A 202 -5.48 -6.51 -9.85
CA GLY A 202 -5.98 -5.45 -10.73
C GLY A 202 -4.94 -4.42 -11.11
N ASP A 203 -5.38 -3.41 -11.86
CA ASP A 203 -4.56 -2.31 -12.33
C ASP A 203 -4.13 -1.38 -11.19
N ASP A 204 -3.00 -0.68 -11.36
CA ASP A 204 -2.51 0.37 -10.45
C ASP A 204 -2.30 -0.09 -8.99
N VAL A 205 -2.14 -1.41 -8.76
CA VAL A 205 -1.86 -1.98 -7.43
C VAL A 205 -0.38 -1.78 -7.09
N GLU A 206 -0.10 -1.47 -5.81
CA GLU A 206 1.26 -1.49 -5.26
C GLU A 206 1.36 -2.52 -4.15
N ILE A 207 2.39 -3.37 -4.21
CA ILE A 207 2.66 -4.44 -3.25
C ILE A 207 4.03 -4.22 -2.62
N GLY A 208 4.06 -3.99 -1.32
CA GLY A 208 5.25 -3.72 -0.54
C GLY A 208 6.21 -4.91 -0.42
N ALA A 209 7.42 -4.62 0.04
CA ALA A 209 8.49 -5.61 0.15
C ALA A 209 8.14 -6.76 1.12
N ASN A 210 8.50 -7.99 0.72
CA ASN A 210 8.27 -9.22 1.50
C ASN A 210 6.80 -9.48 1.86
N THR A 211 5.86 -8.91 1.12
CA THR A 211 4.43 -9.22 1.25
C THR A 211 4.14 -10.55 0.57
N THR A 212 3.28 -11.37 1.19
CA THR A 212 2.87 -12.68 0.69
C THR A 212 1.38 -12.70 0.38
N ILE A 213 0.99 -13.24 -0.77
CA ILE A 213 -0.40 -13.38 -1.20
C ILE A 213 -0.60 -14.83 -1.66
N ASP A 214 -1.39 -15.57 -0.88
CA ASP A 214 -1.68 -16.97 -1.19
C ASP A 214 -2.72 -17.10 -2.29
N ARG A 215 -2.61 -18.18 -3.08
CA ARG A 215 -3.64 -18.55 -4.05
C ARG A 215 -4.90 -19.03 -3.37
N GLY A 216 -6.00 -18.96 -4.06
CA GLY A 216 -7.24 -19.55 -3.57
C GLY A 216 -7.20 -21.07 -3.53
N SER A 217 -8.03 -21.66 -2.70
CA SER A 217 -8.16 -23.12 -2.63
C SER A 217 -8.96 -23.65 -3.81
N LEU A 218 -10.26 -23.44 -3.86
CA LEU A 218 -11.14 -23.83 -4.97
C LEU A 218 -11.65 -22.63 -5.78
N ASP A 219 -11.53 -21.45 -5.25
CA ASP A 219 -11.83 -20.16 -5.86
C ASP A 219 -10.57 -19.28 -5.80
N ASP A 220 -10.57 -18.07 -6.36
CA ASP A 220 -9.39 -17.23 -6.50
C ASP A 220 -9.21 -16.25 -5.33
N THR A 221 -7.96 -15.85 -5.04
CA THR A 221 -7.63 -14.67 -4.25
C THR A 221 -7.56 -13.47 -5.18
N ARG A 222 -8.24 -12.37 -4.84
CA ARG A 222 -8.34 -11.18 -5.69
C ARG A 222 -7.94 -9.91 -4.97
N ILE A 223 -7.08 -9.13 -5.62
CA ILE A 223 -6.68 -7.79 -5.21
C ILE A 223 -7.19 -6.82 -6.28
N ALA A 224 -8.19 -6.01 -5.96
CA ALA A 224 -8.81 -5.11 -6.93
C ALA A 224 -7.90 -3.92 -7.28
N GLU A 225 -8.33 -3.14 -8.25
CA GLU A 225 -7.60 -1.98 -8.77
C GLU A 225 -7.23 -0.94 -7.69
N GLY A 226 -6.08 -0.32 -7.83
CA GLY A 226 -5.64 0.80 -6.99
C GLY A 226 -5.34 0.47 -5.53
N VAL A 227 -5.38 -0.80 -5.13
CA VAL A 227 -5.03 -1.25 -3.77
C VAL A 227 -3.56 -0.95 -3.47
N LYS A 228 -3.28 -0.49 -2.25
CA LYS A 228 -1.92 -0.23 -1.76
C LYS A 228 -1.63 -1.11 -0.55
N LEU A 229 -0.71 -2.04 -0.71
CA LEU A 229 -0.21 -2.93 0.33
C LEU A 229 1.19 -2.48 0.74
N ASP A 230 1.39 -2.19 2.01
CA ASP A 230 2.71 -1.89 2.57
C ASP A 230 3.53 -3.19 2.76
N ASN A 231 4.66 -3.10 3.42
CA ASN A 231 5.61 -4.19 3.57
C ASN A 231 5.13 -5.26 4.58
N LEU A 232 5.57 -6.51 4.39
CA LEU A 232 5.36 -7.61 5.33
C LEU A 232 3.88 -7.93 5.60
N ILE A 233 3.01 -7.74 4.63
CA ILE A 233 1.60 -8.11 4.72
C ILE A 233 1.45 -9.58 4.33
N HIS A 234 0.50 -10.27 4.97
CA HIS A 234 0.06 -11.60 4.56
C HIS A 234 -1.42 -11.57 4.15
N ILE A 235 -1.72 -11.98 2.93
CA ILE A 235 -3.09 -12.17 2.43
C ILE A 235 -3.31 -13.68 2.25
N GLY A 236 -4.13 -14.26 3.11
CA GLY A 236 -4.48 -15.69 3.05
C GLY A 236 -5.36 -16.04 1.84
N HIS A 237 -5.51 -17.33 1.60
CA HIS A 237 -6.25 -17.88 0.46
C HIS A 237 -7.70 -17.37 0.39
N ASN A 238 -8.23 -17.22 -0.82
CA ASN A 238 -9.62 -16.81 -1.10
C ASN A 238 -10.01 -15.42 -0.59
N CYS A 239 -9.05 -14.58 -0.15
CA CYS A 239 -9.35 -13.22 0.24
C CYS A 239 -9.72 -12.36 -0.97
N GLN A 240 -10.69 -11.45 -0.76
CA GLN A 240 -11.15 -10.49 -1.76
C GLN A 240 -10.89 -9.08 -1.23
N ILE A 241 -9.91 -8.36 -1.80
CA ILE A 241 -9.55 -7.01 -1.37
C ILE A 241 -10.10 -5.99 -2.36
N GLY A 242 -11.05 -5.17 -1.91
CA GLY A 242 -11.76 -4.19 -2.72
C GLY A 242 -10.92 -2.99 -3.14
N ALA A 243 -11.34 -2.34 -4.22
CA ALA A 243 -10.61 -1.28 -4.90
C ALA A 243 -10.23 -0.10 -3.99
N HIS A 244 -9.05 0.48 -4.23
CA HIS A 244 -8.51 1.65 -3.53
C HIS A 244 -8.34 1.49 -2.01
N THR A 245 -8.36 0.26 -1.51
CA THR A 245 -8.08 -0.06 -0.11
C THR A 245 -6.59 0.11 0.19
N VAL A 246 -6.28 0.64 1.37
CA VAL A 246 -4.92 0.92 1.83
C VAL A 246 -4.63 0.11 3.09
N ILE A 247 -3.59 -0.71 3.07
CA ILE A 247 -3.23 -1.63 4.16
C ILE A 247 -1.79 -1.34 4.57
N ALA A 248 -1.60 -0.93 5.83
CA ALA A 248 -0.28 -0.63 6.39
C ALA A 248 0.48 -1.92 6.76
N ALA A 249 1.77 -1.76 7.05
CA ALA A 249 2.70 -2.87 7.25
C ALA A 249 2.31 -3.87 8.33
N GLN A 250 2.73 -5.13 8.13
CA GLN A 250 2.60 -6.24 9.08
C GLN A 250 1.14 -6.64 9.39
N VAL A 251 0.21 -6.32 8.50
CA VAL A 251 -1.17 -6.80 8.60
C VAL A 251 -1.25 -8.25 8.12
N GLY A 252 -2.05 -9.06 8.81
CA GLY A 252 -2.30 -10.46 8.43
C GLY A 252 -3.79 -10.76 8.28
N PHE A 253 -4.16 -11.35 7.14
CA PHE A 253 -5.48 -11.90 6.91
C PHE A 253 -5.41 -13.43 6.89
N SER A 254 -6.25 -14.06 7.69
CA SER A 254 -6.59 -15.47 7.50
C SER A 254 -7.43 -15.65 6.22
N GLY A 255 -7.68 -16.91 5.82
CA GLY A 255 -8.40 -17.20 4.59
C GLY A 255 -9.82 -16.66 4.51
N SER A 256 -10.31 -16.46 3.29
CA SER A 256 -11.72 -16.14 2.96
C SER A 256 -12.25 -14.83 3.54
N CYS A 257 -11.39 -13.84 3.76
CA CYS A 257 -11.81 -12.51 4.18
C CYS A 257 -12.26 -11.67 2.99
N THR A 258 -13.32 -10.87 3.17
CA THR A 258 -13.81 -9.91 2.17
C THR A 258 -13.61 -8.50 2.70
N VAL A 259 -12.89 -7.69 1.94
CA VAL A 259 -12.62 -6.27 2.24
C VAL A 259 -13.23 -5.42 1.14
N GLY A 260 -14.06 -4.47 1.53
CA GLY A 260 -14.73 -3.53 0.64
C GLY A 260 -13.78 -2.50 0.01
N ARG A 261 -14.34 -1.51 -0.64
CA ARG A 261 -13.63 -0.41 -1.30
C ARG A 261 -13.23 0.68 -0.32
N ASN A 262 -12.10 1.37 -0.58
CA ASN A 262 -11.62 2.50 0.21
C ASN A 262 -11.47 2.22 1.72
N VAL A 263 -11.23 0.97 2.09
CA VAL A 263 -10.96 0.58 3.47
C VAL A 263 -9.56 1.01 3.86
N VAL A 264 -9.38 1.48 5.10
CA VAL A 264 -8.08 1.88 5.63
C VAL A 264 -7.73 0.99 6.82
N ILE A 265 -6.59 0.28 6.72
CA ILE A 265 -6.17 -0.68 7.75
C ILE A 265 -4.81 -0.26 8.31
N GLY A 266 -4.79 0.01 9.62
CA GLY A 266 -3.59 0.34 10.38
C GLY A 266 -2.65 -0.85 10.55
N GLY A 267 -1.37 -0.56 10.71
CA GLY A 267 -0.33 -1.59 10.79
C GLY A 267 -0.51 -2.58 11.94
N GLN A 268 -0.03 -3.80 11.75
CA GLN A 268 -0.09 -4.90 12.71
C GLN A 268 -1.52 -5.35 13.09
N ALA A 269 -2.52 -5.01 12.30
CA ALA A 269 -3.86 -5.56 12.49
C ALA A 269 -3.93 -7.02 12.02
N GLY A 270 -4.72 -7.84 12.72
CA GLY A 270 -4.92 -9.25 12.41
C GLY A 270 -6.40 -9.57 12.22
N PHE A 271 -6.70 -10.40 11.21
CA PHE A 271 -8.05 -10.78 10.84
C PHE A 271 -8.20 -12.31 10.86
N GLY A 272 -9.16 -12.77 11.65
CA GLY A 272 -9.58 -14.18 11.63
C GLY A 272 -10.31 -14.53 10.33
N GLU A 273 -10.52 -15.81 10.09
CA GLU A 273 -11.17 -16.32 8.88
C GLU A 273 -12.57 -15.73 8.67
N HIS A 274 -12.96 -15.57 7.39
CA HIS A 274 -14.30 -15.12 7.00
C HIS A 274 -14.73 -13.76 7.57
N CYS A 275 -13.78 -12.86 7.87
CA CYS A 275 -14.11 -11.48 8.23
C CYS A 275 -14.64 -10.72 7.00
N GLU A 276 -15.59 -9.83 7.24
CA GLU A 276 -16.12 -8.92 6.25
C GLU A 276 -15.92 -7.45 6.70
N LEU A 277 -15.26 -6.65 5.88
CA LEU A 277 -15.10 -5.21 6.08
C LEU A 277 -15.85 -4.51 4.96
N GLU A 278 -16.91 -3.78 5.30
CA GLU A 278 -17.69 -3.03 4.31
C GLU A 278 -16.92 -1.77 3.85
N ASP A 279 -17.40 -1.15 2.75
CA ASP A 279 -16.78 0.00 2.10
C ASP A 279 -16.47 1.15 3.09
N GLY A 280 -15.26 1.70 3.00
CA GLY A 280 -14.84 2.84 3.81
C GLY A 280 -14.65 2.55 5.31
N ALA A 281 -14.65 1.27 5.74
CA ALA A 281 -14.33 0.92 7.11
C ALA A 281 -12.88 1.31 7.47
N VAL A 282 -12.65 1.68 8.72
CA VAL A 282 -11.32 2.09 9.22
C VAL A 282 -10.92 1.19 10.40
N ILE A 283 -9.78 0.53 10.27
CA ILE A 283 -9.24 -0.38 11.29
C ILE A 283 -7.99 0.27 11.90
N GLY A 284 -8.03 0.54 13.20
CA GLY A 284 -6.87 1.09 13.93
C GLY A 284 -5.72 0.08 13.99
N GLY A 285 -4.48 0.60 14.14
CA GLY A 285 -3.30 -0.28 14.27
C GLY A 285 -3.39 -1.23 15.45
N GLN A 286 -2.77 -2.42 15.32
CA GLN A 286 -2.78 -3.50 16.32
C GLN A 286 -4.17 -4.02 16.71
N SER A 287 -5.15 -3.84 15.83
CA SER A 287 -6.50 -4.37 16.06
C SER A 287 -6.57 -5.86 15.76
N GLY A 288 -7.28 -6.61 16.59
CA GLY A 288 -7.61 -8.01 16.37
C GLY A 288 -9.08 -8.18 16.00
N VAL A 289 -9.39 -8.54 14.77
CA VAL A 289 -10.76 -8.80 14.31
C VAL A 289 -11.02 -10.31 14.34
N LEU A 290 -12.00 -10.71 15.14
CA LEU A 290 -12.35 -12.12 15.30
C LEU A 290 -12.97 -12.69 14.02
N GLY A 291 -12.76 -13.98 13.77
CA GLY A 291 -13.32 -14.69 12.61
C GLY A 291 -14.83 -14.53 12.48
N GLY A 292 -15.32 -14.42 11.25
CA GLY A 292 -16.74 -14.21 10.93
C GLY A 292 -17.29 -12.83 11.33
N LYS A 293 -16.44 -11.89 11.76
CA LYS A 293 -16.88 -10.55 12.18
C LYS A 293 -17.13 -9.67 10.96
N VAL A 294 -18.26 -8.95 10.99
CA VAL A 294 -18.60 -7.90 10.03
C VAL A 294 -18.30 -6.53 10.64
N ILE A 295 -17.46 -5.73 9.97
CA ILE A 295 -17.22 -4.32 10.28
C ILE A 295 -17.98 -3.48 9.27
N ARG A 296 -18.93 -2.68 9.75
CA ARG A 296 -19.83 -1.89 8.91
C ARG A 296 -19.13 -0.72 8.21
N GLY A 297 -19.66 -0.36 7.06
CA GLY A 297 -19.15 0.72 6.23
C GLY A 297 -19.02 2.05 6.97
N GLY A 298 -17.89 2.75 6.75
CA GLY A 298 -17.56 4.00 7.43
C GLY A 298 -17.29 3.91 8.93
N GLN A 299 -17.40 2.72 9.53
CA GLN A 299 -17.12 2.52 10.95
C GLN A 299 -15.62 2.52 11.23
N THR A 300 -15.20 3.22 12.28
CA THR A 300 -13.84 3.09 12.82
C THR A 300 -13.84 2.15 14.02
N VAL A 301 -12.97 1.12 13.97
CA VAL A 301 -12.79 0.16 15.06
C VAL A 301 -11.34 0.11 15.52
N TRP A 302 -11.11 -0.23 16.79
CA TRP A 302 -9.77 -0.36 17.37
C TRP A 302 -9.75 -1.38 18.51
N GLY A 303 -8.55 -1.90 18.81
CA GLY A 303 -8.26 -2.79 19.95
C GLY A 303 -8.35 -4.27 19.64
N THR A 304 -8.08 -5.08 20.65
CA THR A 304 -8.14 -6.54 20.57
C THR A 304 -8.99 -7.08 21.73
N PRO A 305 -10.18 -7.66 21.45
CA PRO A 305 -10.85 -7.69 20.16
C PRO A 305 -11.29 -6.30 19.67
N ALA A 306 -11.38 -6.10 18.37
CA ALA A 306 -11.73 -4.82 17.76
C ALA A 306 -13.15 -4.38 18.14
N ARG A 307 -13.28 -3.10 18.52
CA ARG A 307 -14.52 -2.45 18.97
C ARG A 307 -14.62 -1.07 18.31
N SER A 308 -15.80 -0.42 18.39
CA SER A 308 -15.91 0.97 17.96
C SER A 308 -14.86 1.83 18.67
N LEU A 309 -14.33 2.82 17.98
CA LEU A 309 -13.28 3.70 18.51
C LEU A 309 -13.72 4.39 19.82
N GLU A 310 -14.97 4.82 19.92
CA GLU A 310 -15.52 5.44 21.11
C GLU A 310 -15.47 4.50 22.31
N LYS A 311 -15.97 3.26 22.12
CA LYS A 311 -15.97 2.25 23.17
C LYS A 311 -14.55 1.83 23.56
N PHE A 312 -13.63 1.76 22.60
CA PHE A 312 -12.23 1.49 22.90
C PHE A 312 -11.62 2.60 23.75
N LYS A 313 -11.80 3.88 23.37
CA LYS A 313 -11.28 5.03 24.13
C LYS A 313 -11.83 5.09 25.55
N GLU A 314 -13.11 4.87 25.73
CA GLU A 314 -13.76 4.80 27.05
C GLU A 314 -13.12 3.72 27.93
N GLN A 315 -13.05 2.50 27.43
CA GLN A 315 -12.47 1.37 28.17
C GLN A 315 -10.97 1.58 28.46
N TYR A 316 -10.21 2.12 27.52
CA TYR A 316 -8.78 2.38 27.69
C TYR A 316 -8.52 3.46 28.75
N ALA A 317 -9.37 4.49 28.83
CA ALA A 317 -9.31 5.50 29.90
C ALA A 317 -9.54 4.89 31.30
N PHE A 318 -10.48 3.94 31.43
CA PHE A 318 -10.68 3.21 32.69
C PHE A 318 -9.51 2.27 33.01
N TYR A 319 -8.92 1.61 32.00
CA TYR A 319 -7.77 0.74 32.18
C TYR A 319 -6.60 1.45 32.88
N GLY A 320 -6.27 2.68 32.46
CA GLY A 320 -5.24 3.50 33.11
C GLY A 320 -5.56 3.88 34.56
N ARG A 321 -6.83 3.87 34.96
CA ARG A 321 -7.30 4.22 36.32
C ARG A 321 -7.49 3.00 37.23
N LEU A 322 -7.27 1.78 36.76
CA LEU A 322 -7.45 0.57 37.57
C LEU A 322 -6.69 0.60 38.90
N PRO A 323 -5.42 1.05 39.00
CA PRO A 323 -4.72 1.13 40.29
C PRO A 323 -5.42 2.06 41.30
N GLU A 324 -5.90 3.23 40.82
CA GLU A 324 -6.66 4.19 41.65
C GLU A 324 -7.98 3.58 42.12
N LEU A 325 -8.72 2.92 41.23
CA LEU A 325 -9.99 2.26 41.58
C LEU A 325 -9.78 1.13 42.57
N ALA A 326 -8.72 0.32 42.40
CA ALA A 326 -8.38 -0.75 43.35
C ALA A 326 -8.05 -0.18 44.75
N ALA A 327 -7.28 0.92 44.83
CA ALA A 327 -6.99 1.57 46.12
C ALA A 327 -8.26 2.15 46.79
N ARG A 328 -9.15 2.74 45.99
CA ARG A 328 -10.45 3.24 46.50
C ARG A 328 -11.34 2.11 47.02
N MET A 329 -11.41 0.98 46.31
CA MET A 329 -12.16 -0.21 46.78
C MET A 329 -11.62 -0.74 48.12
N LYS A 330 -10.29 -0.90 48.22
CA LYS A 330 -9.66 -1.35 49.47
C LYS A 330 -9.95 -0.42 50.65
N ASN A 331 -9.98 0.88 50.44
CA ASN A 331 -10.33 1.86 51.45
C ASN A 331 -11.82 1.79 51.86
N LEU A 332 -12.72 1.49 50.91
CA LEU A 332 -14.14 1.30 51.20
C LEU A 332 -14.38 0.02 52.00
N GLU A 333 -13.73 -1.09 51.62
CA GLU A 333 -13.81 -2.38 52.34
C GLU A 333 -13.32 -2.22 53.79
N ALA A 334 -12.18 -1.52 54.01
CA ALA A 334 -11.70 -1.25 55.36
C ALA A 334 -12.69 -0.43 56.21
N LYS A 335 -13.41 0.53 55.61
CA LYS A 335 -14.44 1.31 56.31
C LYS A 335 -15.73 0.52 56.62
N LEU A 336 -16.05 -0.47 55.79
CA LEU A 336 -17.23 -1.32 55.99
C LEU A 336 -16.96 -2.47 56.95
N GLY A 337 -15.75 -3.03 56.97
CA GLY A 337 -15.34 -4.11 57.88
C GLY A 337 -15.00 -3.66 59.30
N SER A 338 -14.99 -2.33 59.57
CA SER A 338 -14.80 -1.73 60.89
C SER A 338 -16.12 -1.37 61.58
N LYS A 339 -17.25 -1.83 61.06
CA LYS A 339 -18.56 -1.83 61.71
C LYS A 339 -18.94 -3.28 62.05
#